data_de8e04300ec58e3c2d1f557e582767c2
#
_entry.id   de8e04300ec58e3c2d1f557e582767c2
#
_cell.length_a   1.000
_cell.length_b   1.000
_cell.length_c   1.000
_cell.angle_alpha   90.00
_cell.angle_beta   90.00
_cell.angle_gamma   90.00
#
_symmetry.space_group_name_H-M   'P 1'
#
loop_
_entity.id
_entity.type
_entity.pdbx_description
1 polymer ?
#
loop_
_entity_poly.entity_id
_entity_poly.type
_entity_poly.pdbx_seq_one_letter_code
_entity_poly.pdbx_strand_id
1 'polypeptide(L)'
;MPRLSALASLSFVILFLAACRTTPPAPSGSQLPASQVQQLKNMRLAQQLPVPVQGIKRHGLTDTWGASRSSGRTHEGIDILAPRGTKVFSATEGLVADLRNNNLGGKVVWIMGPAGTWHYYAHLDDHKRGLSVGDYVKKGDLIGYVGNTGNARHTAPHLHYGLYLQGKGRGAVNPYPYLR
;
A
#
# COMPACT_ATOMS: atom_id res chain seq x y z
N MET A 1 66.47 51.80 -23.66
CA MET A 1 65.56 51.06 -24.54
C MET A 1 64.99 49.86 -23.70
N PRO A 2 63.75 49.95 -23.21
CA PRO A 2 63.13 48.86 -22.49
C PRO A 2 62.33 48.03 -23.45
N ARG A 3 62.50 46.66 -23.28
CA ARG A 3 61.73 45.64 -24.03
C ARG A 3 60.38 45.42 -23.34
N LEU A 4 59.30 45.60 -24.07
CA LEU A 4 57.97 45.15 -23.63
C LEU A 4 57.88 43.62 -23.78
N SER A 5 57.55 42.96 -22.69
CA SER A 5 57.15 41.53 -22.68
C SER A 5 55.61 41.44 -22.71
N ALA A 6 55.09 40.85 -23.77
CA ALA A 6 53.67 40.59 -23.89
C ALA A 6 53.32 39.33 -23.14
N LEU A 7 52.45 39.42 -22.11
CA LEU A 7 51.82 38.30 -21.43
C LEU A 7 50.58 37.86 -22.21
N ALA A 8 50.62 36.67 -22.78
CA ALA A 8 49.46 36.03 -23.40
C ALA A 8 48.62 35.38 -22.31
N SER A 9 47.40 35.93 -22.12
CA SER A 9 46.38 35.35 -21.26
C SER A 9 45.70 34.15 -21.95
N LEU A 10 45.90 32.97 -21.44
CA LEU A 10 45.24 31.75 -21.92
C LEU A 10 43.89 31.61 -21.18
N SER A 11 42.80 31.99 -21.81
CA SER A 11 41.44 31.80 -21.27
C SER A 11 41.01 30.38 -21.45
N PHE A 12 40.92 29.65 -20.33
CA PHE A 12 40.38 28.30 -20.27
C PHE A 12 38.85 28.35 -20.25
N VAL A 13 38.22 28.07 -21.38
CA VAL A 13 36.74 27.90 -21.45
C VAL A 13 36.38 26.53 -20.95
N ILE A 14 35.86 26.46 -19.72
CA ILE A 14 35.32 25.23 -19.16
C ILE A 14 33.90 25.03 -19.73
N LEU A 15 33.79 24.12 -20.69
CA LEU A 15 32.52 23.71 -21.25
C LEU A 15 31.81 22.77 -20.27
N PHE A 16 30.81 23.26 -19.50
CA PHE A 16 29.94 22.44 -18.69
C PHE A 16 29.00 21.65 -19.60
N LEU A 17 29.32 20.39 -19.86
CA LEU A 17 28.35 19.43 -20.41
C LEU A 17 27.31 19.13 -19.38
N ALA A 18 26.15 19.77 -19.46
CA ALA A 18 24.96 19.41 -18.71
C ALA A 18 24.48 18.04 -19.20
N ALA A 19 24.87 16.98 -18.48
CA ALA A 19 24.32 15.64 -18.69
C ALA A 19 22.84 15.68 -18.28
N CYS A 20 21.95 15.78 -19.26
CA CYS A 20 20.53 15.49 -19.06
C CYS A 20 20.41 14.07 -18.53
N ARG A 21 20.23 13.93 -17.20
CA ARG A 21 19.78 12.66 -16.62
C ARG A 21 18.36 12.42 -17.09
N THR A 22 18.20 11.68 -18.15
CA THR A 22 16.90 11.12 -18.52
C THR A 22 16.53 10.11 -17.43
N THR A 23 15.60 10.48 -16.58
CA THR A 23 14.91 9.51 -15.71
C THR A 23 14.28 8.46 -16.64
N PRO A 24 14.54 7.15 -16.42
CA PRO A 24 13.87 6.13 -17.21
C PRO A 24 12.37 6.30 -17.04
N PRO A 25 11.57 6.12 -18.12
CA PRO A 25 10.12 6.18 -18.01
C PRO A 25 9.66 5.14 -16.98
N ALA A 26 8.74 5.56 -16.12
CA ALA A 26 8.08 4.65 -15.20
C ALA A 26 7.52 3.45 -16.01
N PRO A 27 7.69 2.20 -15.55
CA PRO A 27 7.22 1.04 -16.30
C PRO A 27 5.72 1.16 -16.51
N SER A 28 5.32 1.30 -17.76
CA SER A 28 3.93 1.27 -18.20
C SER A 28 3.42 -0.16 -18.08
N GLY A 29 2.58 -0.41 -17.09
CA GLY A 29 1.95 -1.71 -16.91
C GLY A 29 2.21 -2.27 -15.52
N SER A 30 1.16 -2.61 -14.85
CA SER A 30 0.93 -3.03 -13.48
C SER A 30 1.71 -4.27 -12.99
N GLN A 31 2.94 -4.48 -13.40
CA GLN A 31 3.78 -5.57 -12.89
C GLN A 31 4.62 -5.08 -11.72
N LEU A 32 4.46 -5.77 -10.58
CA LEU A 32 5.30 -5.53 -9.42
C LEU A 32 6.77 -5.86 -9.71
N PRO A 33 7.75 -5.12 -9.16
CA PRO A 33 9.16 -5.39 -9.37
C PRO A 33 9.54 -6.80 -8.94
N ALA A 34 9.99 -7.65 -9.86
CA ALA A 34 10.21 -9.08 -9.63
C ALA A 34 11.19 -9.37 -8.49
N SER A 35 12.25 -8.58 -8.35
CA SER A 35 13.23 -8.71 -7.26
C SER A 35 12.62 -8.47 -5.89
N GLN A 36 11.80 -7.43 -5.74
CA GLN A 36 11.11 -7.11 -4.48
C GLN A 36 10.02 -8.15 -4.17
N VAL A 37 9.30 -8.63 -5.18
CA VAL A 37 8.35 -9.74 -5.04
C VAL A 37 9.05 -10.99 -4.49
N GLN A 38 10.22 -11.35 -5.04
CA GLN A 38 10.97 -12.51 -4.56
C GLN A 38 11.52 -12.29 -3.14
N GLN A 39 11.98 -11.09 -2.84
CA GLN A 39 12.42 -10.74 -1.48
C GLN A 39 11.27 -10.91 -0.47
N LEU A 40 10.08 -10.36 -0.75
CA LEU A 40 8.91 -10.50 0.11
C LEU A 40 8.50 -11.97 0.29
N LYS A 41 8.53 -12.78 -0.77
CA LYS A 41 8.22 -14.22 -0.68
C LYS A 41 9.16 -14.98 0.25
N ASN A 42 10.43 -14.57 0.34
CA ASN A 42 11.44 -15.19 1.21
C ASN A 42 11.35 -14.72 2.68
N MET A 43 10.60 -13.66 2.96
CA MET A 43 10.37 -13.18 4.33
C MET A 43 9.32 -14.04 5.03
N ARG A 44 9.32 -14.00 6.37
CA ARG A 44 8.29 -14.67 7.18
C ARG A 44 7.14 -13.71 7.46
N LEU A 45 5.91 -14.20 7.38
CA LEU A 45 4.75 -13.47 7.89
C LEU A 45 4.91 -13.28 9.41
N ALA A 46 4.71 -12.04 9.87
CA ALA A 46 4.69 -11.75 11.30
C ALA A 46 3.50 -12.43 11.96
N GLN A 47 3.72 -13.05 13.14
CA GLN A 47 2.65 -13.68 13.92
C GLN A 47 1.67 -12.64 14.48
N GLN A 48 2.11 -11.40 14.64
CA GLN A 48 1.30 -10.28 15.09
C GLN A 48 1.42 -9.10 14.13
N LEU A 49 0.26 -8.62 13.69
CA LEU A 49 0.11 -7.46 12.85
C LEU A 49 -0.52 -6.30 13.66
N PRO A 50 -0.15 -5.04 13.40
CA PRO A 50 -0.82 -3.91 14.02
C PRO A 50 -2.26 -3.81 13.52
N VAL A 51 -3.15 -3.27 14.37
CA VAL A 51 -4.50 -2.90 13.94
C VAL A 51 -4.38 -1.76 12.91
N PRO A 52 -4.91 -1.92 11.70
CA PRO A 52 -4.66 -0.99 10.60
C PRO A 52 -5.49 0.30 10.64
N VAL A 53 -6.20 0.59 11.73
CA VAL A 53 -7.07 1.77 11.88
C VAL A 53 -6.60 2.62 13.06
N GLN A 54 -6.39 3.91 12.81
CA GLN A 54 -5.94 4.86 13.82
C GLN A 54 -6.85 4.84 15.06
N GLY A 55 -6.24 4.77 16.24
CA GLY A 55 -6.95 4.87 17.52
C GLY A 55 -7.70 3.61 17.95
N ILE A 56 -7.86 2.62 17.06
CA ILE A 56 -8.49 1.34 17.42
C ILE A 56 -7.45 0.43 18.05
N LYS A 57 -7.77 -0.05 19.25
CA LYS A 57 -6.91 -0.98 20.00
C LYS A 57 -7.37 -2.42 19.80
N ARG A 58 -6.48 -3.39 19.98
CA ARG A 58 -6.74 -4.82 19.79
C ARG A 58 -7.96 -5.33 20.57
N HIS A 59 -8.13 -4.89 21.81
CA HIS A 59 -9.26 -5.31 22.65
C HIS A 59 -10.62 -4.74 22.20
N GLY A 60 -10.62 -3.72 21.31
CA GLY A 60 -11.84 -3.15 20.71
C GLY A 60 -12.24 -3.82 19.39
N LEU A 61 -11.50 -4.82 18.94
CA LEU A 61 -11.87 -5.57 17.72
C LEU A 61 -12.94 -6.61 18.01
N THR A 62 -13.85 -6.76 17.05
CA THR A 62 -14.82 -7.85 17.02
C THR A 62 -14.44 -8.85 15.94
N ASP A 63 -14.47 -10.15 16.26
CA ASP A 63 -14.29 -11.20 15.26
C ASP A 63 -15.57 -11.34 14.43
N THR A 64 -15.56 -10.76 13.23
CA THR A 64 -16.67 -10.85 12.27
C THR A 64 -16.38 -11.82 11.13
N TRP A 65 -15.29 -12.62 11.25
CA TRP A 65 -14.96 -13.65 10.27
C TRP A 65 -16.07 -14.67 10.11
N GLY A 66 -16.34 -15.09 8.88
CA GLY A 66 -17.33 -16.14 8.59
C GLY A 66 -18.80 -15.69 8.71
N ALA A 67 -19.07 -14.44 9.11
CA ALA A 67 -20.43 -13.92 9.16
C ALA A 67 -21.10 -13.97 7.78
N SER A 68 -22.40 -14.26 7.75
CA SER A 68 -23.18 -14.28 6.50
C SER A 68 -23.18 -12.93 5.81
N ARG A 69 -23.05 -12.94 4.49
CA ARG A 69 -23.11 -11.76 3.61
C ARG A 69 -24.20 -11.94 2.56
N SER A 70 -24.59 -10.86 1.91
CA SER A 70 -25.55 -10.89 0.82
C SER A 70 -25.14 -11.88 -0.29
N SER A 71 -26.10 -12.49 -0.96
CA SER A 71 -25.91 -13.44 -2.07
C SER A 71 -25.18 -14.73 -1.65
N GLY A 72 -25.41 -15.22 -0.42
CA GLY A 72 -24.85 -16.49 0.08
C GLY A 72 -23.33 -16.50 0.31
N ARG A 73 -22.67 -15.34 0.29
CA ARG A 73 -21.23 -15.23 0.58
C ARG A 73 -20.99 -15.29 2.09
N THR A 74 -19.79 -15.73 2.46
CA THR A 74 -19.24 -15.60 3.80
C THR A 74 -18.26 -14.43 3.88
N HIS A 75 -18.10 -13.88 5.07
CA HIS A 75 -17.19 -12.79 5.33
C HIS A 75 -15.74 -13.28 5.40
N GLU A 76 -14.93 -12.94 4.40
CA GLU A 76 -13.52 -13.31 4.30
C GLU A 76 -12.61 -12.17 4.81
N GLY A 77 -12.83 -11.74 6.05
CA GLY A 77 -12.10 -10.66 6.70
C GLY A 77 -12.73 -10.30 8.02
N ILE A 78 -12.33 -9.16 8.57
CA ILE A 78 -12.99 -8.51 9.71
C ILE A 78 -13.36 -7.07 9.36
N ASP A 79 -14.43 -6.59 9.97
CA ASP A 79 -14.88 -5.21 9.84
C ASP A 79 -14.47 -4.42 11.09
N ILE A 80 -13.68 -3.38 10.89
CA ILE A 80 -13.16 -2.52 11.95
C ILE A 80 -13.90 -1.19 11.87
N LEU A 81 -14.87 -0.98 12.76
CA LEU A 81 -15.67 0.24 12.83
C LEU A 81 -14.82 1.43 13.25
N ALA A 82 -14.93 2.52 12.53
CA ALA A 82 -14.31 3.80 12.89
C ALA A 82 -15.01 4.94 12.12
N PRO A 83 -14.96 6.19 12.61
CA PRO A 83 -15.50 7.33 11.88
C PRO A 83 -14.91 7.46 10.47
N ARG A 84 -15.73 7.94 9.51
CA ARG A 84 -15.27 8.28 8.16
C ARG A 84 -14.06 9.22 8.23
N GLY A 85 -13.06 9.01 7.38
CA GLY A 85 -11.84 9.79 7.34
C GLY A 85 -10.78 9.39 8.37
N THR A 86 -11.05 8.43 9.26
CA THR A 86 -10.03 7.87 10.16
C THR A 86 -8.91 7.25 9.32
N LYS A 87 -7.64 7.52 9.69
CA LYS A 87 -6.48 7.03 8.94
C LYS A 87 -6.40 5.51 8.95
N VAL A 88 -6.09 4.94 7.78
CA VAL A 88 -5.83 3.51 7.58
C VAL A 88 -4.35 3.33 7.25
N PHE A 89 -3.69 2.46 8.00
CA PHE A 89 -2.26 2.18 7.87
C PHE A 89 -2.03 0.78 7.32
N SER A 90 -0.90 0.58 6.65
CA SER A 90 -0.50 -0.76 6.25
C SER A 90 -0.21 -1.62 7.49
N ALA A 91 -0.85 -2.78 7.59
CA ALA A 91 -0.60 -3.76 8.65
C ALA A 91 0.74 -4.50 8.45
N THR A 92 1.33 -4.39 7.28
CA THR A 92 2.56 -5.07 6.88
C THR A 92 3.45 -4.15 6.05
N GLU A 93 4.70 -4.52 5.90
CA GLU A 93 5.51 -4.02 4.79
C GLU A 93 5.15 -4.76 3.51
N GLY A 94 5.36 -4.14 2.35
CA GLY A 94 5.08 -4.79 1.08
C GLY A 94 4.89 -3.86 -0.09
N LEU A 95 4.47 -4.42 -1.21
CA LEU A 95 4.21 -3.71 -2.45
C LEU A 95 2.73 -3.42 -2.61
N VAL A 96 2.39 -2.18 -2.89
CA VAL A 96 1.03 -1.82 -3.34
C VAL A 96 0.80 -2.48 -4.69
N ALA A 97 -0.06 -3.47 -4.70
CA ALA A 97 -0.28 -4.30 -5.88
C ALA A 97 -1.52 -3.90 -6.68
N ASP A 98 -2.43 -3.15 -6.04
CA ASP A 98 -3.64 -2.72 -6.70
C ASP A 98 -4.31 -1.57 -5.93
N LEU A 99 -4.75 -0.58 -6.67
CA LEU A 99 -5.57 0.55 -6.23
C LEU A 99 -6.72 0.68 -7.19
N ARG A 100 -7.93 0.40 -6.75
CA ARG A 100 -9.11 0.51 -7.62
C ARG A 100 -10.35 0.94 -6.85
N ASN A 101 -11.38 1.26 -7.61
CA ASN A 101 -12.74 1.41 -7.12
C ASN A 101 -13.62 0.38 -7.83
N ASN A 102 -14.38 -0.42 -7.08
CA ASN A 102 -15.27 -1.44 -7.63
C ASN A 102 -16.58 -1.53 -6.83
N ASN A 103 -17.58 -2.22 -7.39
CA ASN A 103 -18.91 -2.27 -6.81
C ASN A 103 -18.97 -3.01 -5.46
N LEU A 104 -18.07 -3.96 -5.20
CA LEU A 104 -18.06 -4.75 -3.97
C LEU A 104 -17.28 -4.03 -2.87
N GLY A 105 -15.99 -3.85 -3.06
CA GLY A 105 -15.10 -3.29 -2.03
C GLY A 105 -15.08 -1.76 -2.00
N GLY A 106 -15.66 -1.09 -3.01
CA GLY A 106 -15.48 0.35 -3.18
C GLY A 106 -14.04 0.71 -3.51
N LYS A 107 -13.53 1.78 -2.92
CA LYS A 107 -12.10 2.11 -2.99
C LYS A 107 -11.30 1.13 -2.16
N VAL A 108 -10.36 0.44 -2.80
CA VAL A 108 -9.59 -0.64 -2.17
C VAL A 108 -8.10 -0.49 -2.40
N VAL A 109 -7.32 -1.01 -1.45
CA VAL A 109 -5.86 -1.19 -1.56
C VAL A 109 -5.57 -2.67 -1.38
N TRP A 110 -4.75 -3.22 -2.27
CA TRP A 110 -4.14 -4.53 -2.11
C TRP A 110 -2.64 -4.37 -1.91
N ILE A 111 -2.11 -5.00 -0.88
CA ILE A 111 -0.67 -5.04 -0.59
C ILE A 111 -0.21 -6.49 -0.62
N MET A 112 0.83 -6.77 -1.41
CA MET A 112 1.57 -8.02 -1.34
C MET A 112 2.65 -7.89 -0.27
N GLY A 113 2.55 -8.70 0.78
CA GLY A 113 3.43 -8.68 1.94
C GLY A 113 4.39 -9.87 2.01
N PRO A 114 5.07 -10.02 3.17
CA PRO A 114 5.96 -11.14 3.50
C PRO A 114 5.30 -12.51 3.29
N ALA A 115 6.11 -13.52 2.97
CA ALA A 115 5.67 -14.89 2.61
C ALA A 115 4.73 -14.94 1.40
N GLY A 116 4.67 -13.88 0.58
CA GLY A 116 3.75 -13.79 -0.54
C GLY A 116 2.28 -13.64 -0.13
N THR A 117 2.03 -13.18 1.09
CA THR A 117 0.68 -12.91 1.61
C THR A 117 0.05 -11.71 0.93
N TRP A 118 -1.27 -11.63 0.99
CA TRP A 118 -2.03 -10.54 0.40
C TRP A 118 -2.95 -9.91 1.44
N HIS A 119 -2.81 -8.61 1.60
CA HIS A 119 -3.57 -7.80 2.56
C HIS A 119 -4.56 -6.92 1.79
N TYR A 120 -5.82 -7.02 2.14
CA TYR A 120 -6.93 -6.33 1.50
C TYR A 120 -7.53 -5.29 2.42
N TYR A 121 -7.62 -4.07 1.94
CA TYR A 121 -8.21 -2.93 2.65
C TYR A 121 -9.34 -2.40 1.78
N ALA A 122 -10.58 -2.46 2.25
CA ALA A 122 -11.75 -2.08 1.46
C ALA A 122 -12.65 -1.08 2.18
N HIS A 123 -13.62 -0.58 1.44
CA HIS A 123 -14.60 0.44 1.81
C HIS A 123 -13.98 1.79 2.17
N LEU A 124 -12.77 2.07 1.65
CA LEU A 124 -12.07 3.32 1.93
C LEU A 124 -12.87 4.53 1.41
N ASP A 125 -12.79 5.64 2.14
CA ASP A 125 -13.28 6.93 1.67
C ASP A 125 -12.38 7.49 0.59
N ASP A 126 -11.06 7.40 0.82
CA ASP A 126 -10.06 7.73 -0.19
C ASP A 126 -8.73 6.97 0.04
N HIS A 127 -7.94 6.86 -1.01
CA HIS A 127 -6.55 6.43 -0.94
C HIS A 127 -5.68 7.58 -0.40
N LYS A 128 -4.53 7.27 0.21
CA LYS A 128 -3.52 8.29 0.50
C LYS A 128 -3.12 8.99 -0.80
N ARG A 129 -3.09 10.31 -0.80
CA ARG A 129 -2.64 11.10 -1.96
C ARG A 129 -1.22 10.71 -2.35
N GLY A 130 -1.02 10.42 -3.65
CA GLY A 130 0.26 10.02 -4.22
C GLY A 130 0.63 8.55 -4.03
N LEU A 131 -0.23 7.73 -3.41
CA LEU A 131 -0.03 6.28 -3.38
C LEU A 131 -0.27 5.69 -4.75
N SER A 132 0.65 4.84 -5.22
CA SER A 132 0.63 4.24 -6.56
C SER A 132 0.90 2.73 -6.52
N VAL A 133 0.41 2.01 -7.52
CA VAL A 133 0.77 0.60 -7.71
C VAL A 133 2.27 0.50 -7.98
N GLY A 134 2.93 -0.42 -7.32
CA GLY A 134 4.39 -0.59 -7.34
C GLY A 134 5.12 0.10 -6.18
N ASP A 135 4.46 1.00 -5.43
CA ASP A 135 5.08 1.60 -4.25
C ASP A 135 5.37 0.53 -3.19
N TYR A 136 6.56 0.62 -2.60
CA TYR A 136 6.88 -0.13 -1.39
C TYR A 136 6.43 0.66 -0.16
N VAL A 137 5.56 0.07 0.64
CA VAL A 137 5.11 0.62 1.93
C VAL A 137 5.71 -0.15 3.09
N LYS A 138 5.99 0.55 4.18
CA LYS A 138 6.39 -0.04 5.45
C LYS A 138 5.16 -0.36 6.29
N LYS A 139 5.30 -1.27 7.22
CA LYS A 139 4.33 -1.48 8.29
C LYS A 139 4.09 -0.15 9.04
N GLY A 140 2.83 0.29 9.11
CA GLY A 140 2.45 1.56 9.73
C GLY A 140 2.41 2.76 8.78
N ASP A 141 2.75 2.61 7.51
CA ASP A 141 2.59 3.69 6.53
C ASP A 141 1.11 3.97 6.25
N LEU A 142 0.75 5.24 6.13
CA LEU A 142 -0.59 5.67 5.74
C LEU A 142 -0.89 5.20 4.32
N ILE A 143 -2.04 4.53 4.12
CA ILE A 143 -2.48 4.03 2.80
C ILE A 143 -3.85 4.56 2.36
N GLY A 144 -4.66 5.08 3.28
CA GLY A 144 -5.99 5.59 2.98
C GLY A 144 -6.77 6.01 4.22
N TYR A 145 -8.06 6.13 4.05
CA TYR A 145 -8.98 6.63 5.08
C TYR A 145 -10.23 5.77 5.13
N VAL A 146 -10.75 5.51 6.32
CA VAL A 146 -11.98 4.75 6.54
C VAL A 146 -13.17 5.43 5.85
N GLY A 147 -13.97 4.64 5.16
CA GLY A 147 -15.20 5.10 4.53
C GLY A 147 -16.30 4.05 4.63
N ASN A 148 -17.19 4.04 3.64
CA ASN A 148 -18.21 3.03 3.43
C ASN A 148 -18.53 2.89 1.93
N THR A 149 -17.52 2.99 1.08
CA THR A 149 -17.71 2.88 -0.38
C THR A 149 -18.04 1.45 -0.81
N GLY A 150 -18.44 1.28 -2.06
CA GLY A 150 -18.85 -0.01 -2.59
C GLY A 150 -20.19 -0.47 -2.01
N ASN A 151 -20.31 -1.76 -1.67
CA ASN A 151 -21.56 -2.31 -1.12
C ASN A 151 -21.82 -1.92 0.34
N ALA A 152 -20.85 -1.28 1.01
CA ALA A 152 -20.97 -0.77 2.38
C ALA A 152 -21.66 0.61 2.48
N ARG A 153 -22.06 1.22 1.36
CA ARG A 153 -22.61 2.61 1.32
C ARG A 153 -23.80 2.89 2.26
N HIS A 154 -24.51 1.86 2.68
CA HIS A 154 -25.67 1.95 3.57
C HIS A 154 -25.38 1.44 4.99
N THR A 155 -24.12 1.16 5.31
CA THR A 155 -23.69 0.71 6.64
C THR A 155 -22.89 1.81 7.34
N ALA A 156 -22.66 1.65 8.65
CA ALA A 156 -21.72 2.49 9.38
C ALA A 156 -20.32 2.43 8.73
N PRO A 157 -19.56 3.53 8.71
CA PRO A 157 -18.20 3.53 8.19
C PRO A 157 -17.31 2.50 8.91
N HIS A 158 -16.55 1.74 8.15
CA HIS A 158 -15.63 0.73 8.65
C HIS A 158 -14.55 0.41 7.64
N LEU A 159 -13.45 -0.13 8.11
CA LEU A 159 -12.47 -0.81 7.27
C LEU A 159 -12.84 -2.29 7.22
N HIS A 160 -13.06 -2.84 6.03
CA HIS A 160 -12.97 -4.29 5.84
C HIS A 160 -11.50 -4.66 5.59
N TYR A 161 -10.96 -5.53 6.45
CA TYR A 161 -9.58 -6.02 6.36
C TYR A 161 -9.54 -7.53 6.14
N GLY A 162 -8.95 -7.96 5.03
CA GLY A 162 -8.78 -9.36 4.65
C GLY A 162 -7.31 -9.77 4.57
N LEU A 163 -7.01 -11.03 4.91
CA LEU A 163 -5.69 -11.65 4.80
C LEU A 163 -5.80 -12.93 3.98
N TYR A 164 -4.92 -13.08 2.97
CA TYR A 164 -4.95 -14.19 2.03
C TYR A 164 -3.54 -14.79 1.90
N LEU A 165 -3.42 -16.12 1.99
CA LEU A 165 -2.13 -16.81 2.03
C LEU A 165 -1.75 -17.52 0.73
N GLN A 166 -2.69 -17.69 -0.22
CA GLN A 166 -2.48 -18.48 -1.44
C GLN A 166 -2.52 -17.63 -2.73
N GLY A 167 -2.45 -16.31 -2.59
CA GLY A 167 -2.51 -15.37 -3.71
C GLY A 167 -3.60 -14.33 -3.52
N LYS A 168 -3.62 -13.33 -4.39
CA LYS A 168 -4.58 -12.22 -4.34
C LYS A 168 -6.02 -12.75 -4.38
N GLY A 169 -6.77 -12.58 -3.29
CA GLY A 169 -8.15 -13.05 -3.16
C GLY A 169 -8.31 -14.57 -3.07
N ARG A 170 -7.26 -15.31 -2.73
CA ARG A 170 -7.30 -16.77 -2.59
C ARG A 170 -6.68 -17.23 -1.27
N GLY A 171 -7.28 -18.25 -0.66
CA GLY A 171 -6.81 -18.77 0.62
C GLY A 171 -7.00 -17.73 1.75
N ALA A 172 -8.21 -17.17 1.84
CA ALA A 172 -8.58 -16.27 2.92
C ALA A 172 -8.43 -16.96 4.28
N VAL A 173 -7.88 -16.26 5.25
CA VAL A 173 -7.78 -16.72 6.65
C VAL A 173 -8.33 -15.65 7.58
N ASN A 174 -8.81 -16.05 8.75
CA ASN A 174 -9.29 -15.11 9.74
C ASN A 174 -8.15 -14.16 10.18
N PRO A 175 -8.25 -12.84 9.94
CA PRO A 175 -7.19 -11.91 10.34
C PRO A 175 -7.22 -11.59 11.85
N TYR A 176 -8.33 -11.84 12.54
CA TYR A 176 -8.52 -11.45 13.92
C TYR A 176 -7.44 -12.00 14.89
N PRO A 177 -6.98 -13.25 14.81
CA PRO A 177 -5.89 -13.75 15.65
C PRO A 177 -4.55 -13.01 15.41
N TYR A 178 -4.29 -12.56 14.20
CA TYR A 178 -3.07 -11.83 13.85
C TYR A 178 -3.06 -10.39 14.38
N LEU A 179 -4.23 -9.77 14.53
CA LEU A 179 -4.37 -8.38 15.00
C LEU A 179 -4.46 -8.24 16.54
N ARG A 180 -4.20 -9.27 17.25
CA ARG A 180 -4.24 -9.31 18.72
C ARG A 180 -2.88 -9.01 19.35
#